data_b8a6059260e1d6c6d903ab775a162c59
#
_entry.id   b8a6059260e1d6c6d903ab775a162c59
#
_cell.length_a   1.000
_cell.length_b   1.000
_cell.length_c   1.000
_cell.angle_alpha   90.00
_cell.angle_beta   90.00
_cell.angle_gamma   90.00
#
_symmetry.space_group_name_H-M   'P 1'
#
loop_
_entity.id
_entity.type
_entity.pdbx_description
1 polymer ?
#
loop_
_entity_poly.entity_id
_entity_poly.type
_entity_poly.pdbx_seq_one_letter_code
_entity_poly.pdbx_strand_id
1 'polypeptide(L)'
;MQSETLQSESCNVLEWATLLDHLASYAQSAIGTERCRSLVLEINLSQAQMRQQETSDMLRLRSGADPFPVLRFPNVAEWLGRVAKGACLEVHELRDIALVLGLIDDVQRYLLRHQADAPAVGAMVVQLGPVEEYRRLTIALNAAIDPDGSMRESASPELHRLMQRANDLKQQMRHRLDQILHSRRYEEVLQEHYFAQREGRYVVPIKAEMQGRIPGIVHDVSSSGATVFLEPRELVDLNNSIKVVDLDVEREVRRILRELSAMVAPHQPALAGSVALLGELDAISAKAGLSQRLQAVPPRLNEQGRILLNRARHPFLVLTKEQVVPNDLVFDETVRVLIISGPNTGGKTVTLKLLGLFALMVRCGLHLPCAPESEMAIFPSVYADIGDAQDLARDLSSFSAHITQMVQLLKEVSEATDVGISPSPIHPGRALVLLDEPV
;
A
#
# COMPACT_ATOMS: atom_id res chain seq x y z
N MET A 1 13.67 -26.29 -4.64
CA MET A 1 14.89 -25.47 -4.88
C MET A 1 15.26 -25.38 -6.35
N GLN A 2 15.57 -26.46 -7.10
CA GLN A 2 15.98 -26.36 -8.52
C GLN A 2 14.82 -25.98 -9.45
N SER A 3 13.62 -26.53 -9.25
CA SER A 3 12.40 -26.19 -10.03
C SER A 3 11.97 -24.74 -9.82
N GLU A 4 12.09 -24.20 -8.62
CA GLU A 4 11.83 -22.79 -8.32
C GLU A 4 12.78 -21.84 -9.05
N THR A 5 14.01 -22.30 -9.33
CA THR A 5 15.02 -21.52 -10.06
C THR A 5 14.64 -21.36 -11.54
N LEU A 6 14.23 -22.44 -12.23
CA LEU A 6 13.82 -22.39 -13.65
C LEU A 6 12.54 -21.57 -13.87
N GLN A 7 11.56 -21.70 -12.98
CA GLN A 7 10.36 -20.86 -13.06
C GLN A 7 10.68 -19.39 -12.81
N SER A 8 11.60 -19.09 -11.89
CA SER A 8 12.06 -17.72 -11.64
C SER A 8 12.79 -17.13 -12.83
N GLU A 9 13.67 -17.90 -13.49
CA GLU A 9 14.36 -17.49 -14.72
C GLU A 9 13.38 -17.23 -15.86
N SER A 10 12.40 -18.12 -16.04
CA SER A 10 11.33 -17.94 -17.04
C SER A 10 10.51 -16.67 -16.79
N CYS A 11 10.16 -16.39 -15.53
CA CYS A 11 9.49 -15.14 -15.16
C CYS A 11 10.33 -13.89 -15.50
N ASN A 12 11.65 -13.95 -15.33
CA ASN A 12 12.55 -12.85 -15.69
C ASN A 12 12.60 -12.64 -17.22
N VAL A 13 12.76 -13.71 -17.99
CA VAL A 13 12.77 -13.67 -19.46
C VAL A 13 11.45 -13.13 -20.03
N LEU A 14 10.33 -13.48 -19.40
CA LEU A 14 8.98 -12.99 -19.74
C LEU A 14 8.70 -11.57 -19.21
N GLU A 15 9.63 -10.94 -18.50
CA GLU A 15 9.47 -9.61 -17.93
C GLU A 15 8.26 -9.53 -16.96
N TRP A 16 7.98 -10.64 -16.25
CA TRP A 16 6.83 -10.74 -15.35
C TRP A 16 6.87 -9.69 -14.24
N ALA A 17 8.03 -9.49 -13.62
CA ALA A 17 8.21 -8.48 -12.56
C ALA A 17 7.87 -7.05 -13.05
N THR A 18 8.26 -6.73 -14.30
CA THR A 18 7.93 -5.45 -14.94
C THR A 18 6.40 -5.27 -15.11
N LEU A 19 5.70 -6.35 -15.50
CA LEU A 19 4.23 -6.30 -15.58
C LEU A 19 3.59 -6.10 -14.20
N LEU A 20 4.12 -6.75 -13.16
CA LEU A 20 3.65 -6.56 -11.79
C LEU A 20 3.93 -5.15 -11.27
N ASP A 21 5.04 -4.52 -11.64
CA ASP A 21 5.31 -3.12 -11.29
C ASP A 21 4.34 -2.16 -12.00
N HIS A 22 4.02 -2.42 -13.26
CA HIS A 22 2.93 -1.69 -13.94
C HIS A 22 1.60 -1.89 -13.25
N LEU A 23 1.24 -3.11 -12.87
CA LEU A 23 0.03 -3.40 -12.10
C LEU A 23 0.03 -2.64 -10.76
N ALA A 24 1.14 -2.69 -10.02
CA ALA A 24 1.29 -2.03 -8.72
C ALA A 24 1.09 -0.50 -8.79
N SER A 25 1.36 0.11 -9.94
CA SER A 25 1.11 1.55 -10.14
C SER A 25 -0.37 1.95 -10.12
N TYR A 26 -1.28 0.99 -10.27
CA TYR A 26 -2.73 1.21 -10.15
C TYR A 26 -3.25 1.02 -8.73
N ALA A 27 -2.48 0.44 -7.83
CA ALA A 27 -2.84 0.32 -6.42
C ALA A 27 -2.76 1.69 -5.73
N GLN A 28 -3.60 1.89 -4.72
CA GLN A 28 -3.74 3.18 -4.03
C GLN A 28 -3.18 3.14 -2.61
N SER A 29 -2.95 1.94 -2.07
CA SER A 29 -2.36 1.69 -0.76
C SER A 29 -1.02 0.99 -0.86
N ALA A 30 -0.17 1.15 0.15
CA ALA A 30 1.10 0.43 0.24
C ALA A 30 0.89 -1.10 0.29
N ILE A 31 -0.15 -1.55 1.00
CA ILE A 31 -0.49 -2.97 1.13
C ILE A 31 -0.95 -3.54 -0.22
N GLY A 32 -1.81 -2.82 -0.95
CA GLY A 32 -2.24 -3.21 -2.29
C GLY A 32 -1.09 -3.26 -3.29
N THR A 33 -0.17 -2.29 -3.22
CA THR A 33 1.06 -2.25 -4.03
C THR A 33 1.91 -3.49 -3.80
N GLU A 34 2.15 -3.87 -2.54
CA GLU A 34 2.91 -5.08 -2.19
C GLU A 34 2.22 -6.35 -2.68
N ARG A 35 0.90 -6.45 -2.51
CA ARG A 35 0.10 -7.56 -3.01
C ARG A 35 0.14 -7.68 -4.54
N CYS A 36 0.13 -6.58 -5.26
CA CYS A 36 0.28 -6.59 -6.72
C CYS A 36 1.63 -7.16 -7.16
N ARG A 37 2.70 -6.92 -6.40
CA ARG A 37 4.04 -7.47 -6.67
C ARG A 37 4.21 -8.93 -6.29
N SER A 38 3.37 -9.44 -5.40
CA SER A 38 3.44 -10.80 -4.86
C SER A 38 2.19 -11.64 -5.18
N LEU A 39 1.67 -11.51 -6.41
CA LEU A 39 0.50 -12.27 -6.83
C LEU A 39 0.75 -13.77 -6.80
N VAL A 40 -0.21 -14.51 -6.27
CA VAL A 40 -0.20 -15.97 -6.32
C VAL A 40 -0.63 -16.43 -7.72
N LEU A 41 0.15 -17.33 -8.29
CA LEU A 41 -0.14 -17.97 -9.57
C LEU A 41 -0.92 -19.26 -9.31
N GLU A 42 -2.22 -19.22 -9.44
CA GLU A 42 -3.09 -20.36 -9.22
C GLU A 42 -2.81 -21.47 -10.25
N ILE A 43 -2.81 -22.72 -9.81
CA ILE A 43 -2.61 -23.90 -10.67
C ILE A 43 -3.91 -24.62 -10.97
N ASN A 44 -4.99 -24.24 -10.27
CA ASN A 44 -6.29 -24.86 -10.34
C ASN A 44 -7.25 -23.97 -11.15
N LEU A 45 -7.97 -24.56 -12.10
CA LEU A 45 -8.92 -23.87 -12.97
C LEU A 45 -9.98 -23.09 -12.16
N SER A 46 -10.57 -23.70 -11.15
CA SER A 46 -11.64 -23.07 -10.37
C SER A 46 -11.15 -21.85 -9.57
N GLN A 47 -9.92 -21.91 -9.05
CA GLN A 47 -9.31 -20.79 -8.35
C GLN A 47 -8.94 -19.65 -9.33
N ALA A 48 -8.35 -19.98 -10.48
CA ALA A 48 -8.05 -19.00 -11.53
C ALA A 48 -9.33 -18.32 -12.04
N GLN A 49 -10.41 -19.07 -12.25
CA GLN A 49 -11.73 -18.53 -12.63
C GLN A 49 -12.30 -17.60 -11.56
N MET A 50 -12.16 -17.95 -10.29
CA MET A 50 -12.60 -17.10 -9.18
C MET A 50 -11.82 -15.78 -9.17
N ARG A 51 -10.48 -15.83 -9.29
CA ARG A 51 -9.65 -14.61 -9.40
C ARG A 51 -10.00 -13.75 -10.61
N GLN A 52 -10.32 -14.37 -11.74
CA GLN A 52 -10.74 -13.66 -12.94
C GLN A 52 -12.13 -13.01 -12.74
N GLN A 53 -13.04 -13.70 -12.06
CA GLN A 53 -14.35 -13.17 -11.73
C GLN A 53 -14.26 -11.97 -10.78
N GLU A 54 -13.38 -12.02 -9.75
CA GLU A 54 -13.11 -10.89 -8.86
C GLU A 54 -12.67 -9.65 -9.65
N THR A 55 -11.77 -9.83 -10.63
CA THR A 55 -11.32 -8.73 -11.50
C THR A 55 -12.45 -8.18 -12.36
N SER A 56 -13.28 -9.07 -12.93
CA SER A 56 -14.44 -8.70 -13.76
C SER A 56 -15.51 -7.96 -12.96
N ASP A 57 -15.78 -8.42 -11.73
CA ASP A 57 -16.70 -7.78 -10.81
C ASP A 57 -16.22 -6.37 -10.45
N MET A 58 -14.95 -6.24 -10.07
CA MET A 58 -14.37 -4.95 -9.73
C MET A 58 -14.36 -3.99 -10.92
N LEU A 59 -14.11 -4.47 -12.14
CA LEU A 59 -14.17 -3.65 -13.34
C LEU A 59 -15.58 -3.08 -13.54
N ARG A 60 -16.63 -3.88 -13.32
CA ARG A 60 -18.03 -3.41 -13.36
C ARG A 60 -18.32 -2.38 -12.28
N LEU A 61 -17.91 -2.63 -11.04
CA LEU A 61 -18.10 -1.71 -9.92
C LEU A 61 -17.40 -0.36 -10.16
N ARG A 62 -16.21 -0.36 -10.73
CA ARG A 62 -15.47 0.87 -11.05
C ARG A 62 -16.08 1.68 -12.20
N SER A 63 -16.76 1.00 -13.12
CA SER A 63 -17.38 1.62 -14.31
C SER A 63 -18.86 2.00 -14.09
N GLY A 64 -19.43 1.65 -12.94
CA GLY A 64 -20.82 1.93 -12.59
C GLY A 64 -21.09 3.40 -12.24
N ALA A 65 -22.37 3.75 -12.10
CA ALA A 65 -22.80 5.09 -11.69
C ALA A 65 -22.44 5.43 -10.23
N ASP A 66 -22.36 4.41 -9.36
CA ASP A 66 -21.86 4.49 -7.97
C ASP A 66 -20.50 3.76 -7.94
N PRO A 67 -19.37 4.49 -8.13
CA PRO A 67 -18.07 3.85 -8.26
C PRO A 67 -17.57 3.30 -6.90
N PHE A 68 -16.74 2.25 -6.97
CA PHE A 68 -16.13 1.64 -5.80
C PHE A 68 -15.34 2.68 -4.97
N PRO A 69 -15.40 2.63 -3.62
CA PRO A 69 -14.68 3.55 -2.76
C PRO A 69 -13.18 3.61 -3.06
N VAL A 70 -12.58 4.79 -2.86
CA VAL A 70 -11.14 5.00 -3.03
C VAL A 70 -10.38 4.32 -1.90
N LEU A 71 -9.51 3.37 -2.23
CA LEU A 71 -8.76 2.56 -1.26
C LEU A 71 -7.39 3.17 -0.89
N ARG A 72 -7.40 4.48 -0.63
CA ARG A 72 -6.20 5.18 -0.14
C ARG A 72 -6.23 5.24 1.38
N PHE A 73 -5.41 4.44 2.04
CA PHE A 73 -5.34 4.36 3.50
C PHE A 73 -3.91 4.13 3.98
N PRO A 74 -3.59 4.58 5.22
CA PRO A 74 -2.28 4.35 5.84
C PRO A 74 -2.11 2.89 6.26
N ASN A 75 -0.87 2.40 6.26
CA ASN A 75 -0.56 1.09 6.82
C ASN A 75 -0.49 1.18 8.34
N VAL A 76 -1.50 0.65 9.01
CA VAL A 76 -1.63 0.67 10.48
C VAL A 76 -1.15 -0.63 11.15
N ALA A 77 -0.55 -1.57 10.42
CA ALA A 77 -0.19 -2.89 10.94
C ALA A 77 0.80 -2.83 12.11
N GLU A 78 1.80 -1.96 12.04
CA GLU A 78 2.77 -1.76 13.11
C GLU A 78 2.10 -1.26 14.39
N TRP A 79 1.21 -0.27 14.28
CA TRP A 79 0.51 0.32 15.41
C TRP A 79 -0.44 -0.67 16.07
N LEU A 80 -1.14 -1.47 15.25
CA LEU A 80 -1.96 -2.58 15.75
C LEU A 80 -1.12 -3.61 16.50
N GLY A 81 0.08 -3.94 16.01
CA GLY A 81 1.02 -4.82 16.71
C GLY A 81 1.53 -4.24 18.03
N ARG A 82 1.74 -2.91 18.10
CA ARG A 82 2.18 -2.22 19.32
C ARG A 82 1.07 -2.17 20.37
N VAL A 83 -0.15 -1.81 19.96
CA VAL A 83 -1.29 -1.70 20.89
C VAL A 83 -1.68 -3.05 21.47
N ALA A 84 -1.55 -4.13 20.71
CA ALA A 84 -1.77 -5.50 21.22
C ALA A 84 -0.81 -5.89 22.36
N LYS A 85 0.37 -5.26 22.41
CA LYS A 85 1.35 -5.43 23.48
C LYS A 85 1.18 -4.41 24.63
N GLY A 86 0.08 -3.65 24.64
CA GLY A 86 -0.23 -2.67 25.67
C GLY A 86 0.48 -1.33 25.48
N ALA A 87 1.02 -1.02 24.31
CA ALA A 87 1.61 0.28 24.03
C ALA A 87 0.52 1.37 23.94
N CYS A 88 0.84 2.56 24.39
CA CYS A 88 0.06 3.77 24.16
C CYS A 88 0.41 4.31 22.76
N LEU A 89 -0.61 4.55 21.94
CA LEU A 89 -0.45 5.13 20.61
C LEU A 89 -0.48 6.65 20.67
N GLU A 90 0.21 7.27 19.71
CA GLU A 90 0.20 8.72 19.53
C GLU A 90 -1.06 9.21 18.81
N VAL A 91 -1.33 10.51 18.86
CA VAL A 91 -2.55 11.12 18.29
C VAL A 91 -2.68 10.77 16.79
N HIS A 92 -1.62 10.92 16.01
CA HIS A 92 -1.63 10.66 14.57
C HIS A 92 -1.85 9.18 14.24
N GLU A 93 -1.32 8.26 15.07
CA GLU A 93 -1.52 6.80 14.92
C GLU A 93 -2.99 6.42 15.13
N LEU A 94 -3.63 6.98 16.16
CA LEU A 94 -5.05 6.76 16.46
C LEU A 94 -5.97 7.41 15.41
N ARG A 95 -5.61 8.60 14.90
CA ARG A 95 -6.31 9.24 13.78
C ARG A 95 -6.31 8.33 12.55
N ASP A 96 -5.17 7.79 12.20
CA ASP A 96 -5.02 6.94 11.03
C ASP A 96 -5.79 5.61 11.19
N ILE A 97 -5.85 5.07 12.41
CA ILE A 97 -6.76 3.94 12.72
C ILE A 97 -8.22 4.35 12.52
N ALA A 98 -8.63 5.54 12.96
CA ALA A 98 -9.99 6.03 12.75
C ALA A 98 -10.35 6.18 11.26
N LEU A 99 -9.42 6.66 10.43
CA LEU A 99 -9.58 6.72 8.97
C LEU A 99 -9.79 5.34 8.36
N VAL A 100 -8.99 4.35 8.77
CA VAL A 100 -9.12 2.96 8.29
C VAL A 100 -10.44 2.35 8.71
N LEU A 101 -10.88 2.56 9.95
CA LEU A 101 -12.18 2.09 10.45
C LEU A 101 -13.34 2.70 9.65
N GLY A 102 -13.28 3.99 9.34
CA GLY A 102 -14.26 4.66 8.49
C GLY A 102 -14.32 4.07 7.09
N LEU A 103 -13.15 3.80 6.47
CA LEU A 103 -13.07 3.16 5.17
C LEU A 103 -13.63 1.73 5.18
N ILE A 104 -13.40 0.96 6.23
CA ILE A 104 -13.99 -0.39 6.40
C ILE A 104 -15.52 -0.30 6.40
N ASP A 105 -16.12 0.66 7.13
CA ASP A 105 -17.57 0.87 7.15
C ASP A 105 -18.12 1.28 5.76
N ASP A 106 -17.41 2.16 5.06
CA ASP A 106 -17.79 2.58 3.70
C ASP A 106 -17.74 1.42 2.70
N VAL A 107 -16.67 0.63 2.73
CA VAL A 107 -16.50 -0.55 1.87
C VAL A 107 -17.56 -1.60 2.18
N GLN A 108 -17.84 -1.87 3.47
CA GLN A 108 -18.89 -2.83 3.84
C GLN A 108 -20.25 -2.39 3.30
N ARG A 109 -20.65 -1.14 3.53
CA ARG A 109 -21.93 -0.60 3.05
C ARG A 109 -22.03 -0.66 1.53
N TYR A 110 -20.92 -0.39 0.84
CA TYR A 110 -20.86 -0.47 -0.60
C TYR A 110 -21.04 -1.91 -1.10
N LEU A 111 -20.25 -2.86 -0.57
CA LEU A 111 -20.31 -4.27 -0.97
C LEU A 111 -21.69 -4.90 -0.72
N LEU A 112 -22.33 -4.57 0.42
CA LEU A 112 -23.70 -5.06 0.71
C LEU A 112 -24.72 -4.55 -0.30
N ARG A 113 -24.60 -3.30 -0.76
CA ARG A 113 -25.51 -2.73 -1.77
C ARG A 113 -25.32 -3.36 -3.15
N HIS A 114 -24.10 -3.71 -3.52
CA HIS A 114 -23.74 -4.18 -4.86
C HIS A 114 -23.47 -5.69 -4.93
N GLN A 115 -23.84 -6.45 -3.90
CA GLN A 115 -23.56 -7.89 -3.82
C GLN A 115 -24.17 -8.68 -4.98
N ALA A 116 -25.36 -8.29 -5.47
CA ALA A 116 -26.02 -8.94 -6.59
C ALA A 116 -25.31 -8.69 -7.93
N ASP A 117 -24.73 -7.50 -8.11
CA ASP A 117 -24.07 -7.08 -9.35
C ASP A 117 -22.62 -7.59 -9.44
N ALA A 118 -21.99 -7.84 -8.29
CA ALA A 118 -20.60 -8.25 -8.16
C ALA A 118 -20.44 -9.36 -7.10
N PRO A 119 -20.94 -10.58 -7.37
CA PRO A 119 -21.06 -11.63 -6.36
C PRO A 119 -19.73 -12.11 -5.81
N ALA A 120 -18.64 -12.18 -6.61
CA ALA A 120 -17.33 -12.63 -6.15
C ALA A 120 -16.68 -11.63 -5.19
N VAL A 121 -16.68 -10.34 -5.54
CA VAL A 121 -16.18 -9.28 -4.66
C VAL A 121 -17.12 -9.03 -3.48
N GLY A 122 -18.44 -9.07 -3.72
CA GLY A 122 -19.47 -8.91 -2.69
C GLY A 122 -19.40 -9.98 -1.59
N ALA A 123 -19.05 -11.21 -1.94
CA ALA A 123 -18.86 -12.29 -0.96
C ALA A 123 -17.73 -12.01 0.04
N MET A 124 -16.77 -11.16 -0.29
CA MET A 124 -15.66 -10.80 0.60
C MET A 124 -16.10 -9.99 1.81
N VAL A 125 -17.31 -9.42 1.80
CA VAL A 125 -17.87 -8.62 2.90
C VAL A 125 -17.88 -9.37 4.24
N VAL A 126 -18.03 -10.69 4.24
CA VAL A 126 -18.05 -11.52 5.45
C VAL A 126 -16.70 -11.57 6.17
N GLN A 127 -15.61 -11.18 5.49
CA GLN A 127 -14.27 -11.14 6.04
C GLN A 127 -13.96 -9.80 6.73
N LEU A 128 -14.79 -8.76 6.52
CA LEU A 128 -14.72 -7.52 7.25
C LEU A 128 -15.21 -7.77 8.69
N GLY A 129 -14.39 -7.51 9.67
CA GLY A 129 -14.68 -7.80 11.08
C GLY A 129 -16.00 -7.21 11.63
N PRO A 130 -16.14 -7.03 12.94
CA PRO A 130 -17.35 -6.55 13.58
C PRO A 130 -17.56 -5.04 13.37
N VAL A 131 -18.03 -4.67 12.18
CA VAL A 131 -18.09 -3.25 11.73
C VAL A 131 -18.95 -2.37 12.65
N GLU A 132 -19.97 -2.94 13.33
CA GLU A 132 -20.77 -2.19 14.29
C GLU A 132 -19.94 -1.76 15.53
N GLU A 133 -19.01 -2.60 15.98
CA GLU A 133 -18.06 -2.26 17.05
C GLU A 133 -17.03 -1.24 16.54
N TYR A 134 -16.57 -1.38 15.30
CA TYR A 134 -15.68 -0.42 14.65
C TYR A 134 -16.31 0.97 14.54
N ARG A 135 -17.60 1.04 14.22
CA ARG A 135 -18.33 2.31 14.18
C ARG A 135 -18.34 3.03 15.53
N ARG A 136 -18.54 2.28 16.63
CA ARG A 136 -18.44 2.84 18.00
C ARG A 136 -17.04 3.34 18.30
N LEU A 137 -16.03 2.58 17.93
CA LEU A 137 -14.63 2.98 18.11
C LEU A 137 -14.29 4.23 17.29
N THR A 138 -14.74 4.28 16.02
CA THR A 138 -14.57 5.45 15.14
C THR A 138 -15.20 6.71 15.76
N ILE A 139 -16.40 6.59 16.32
CA ILE A 139 -17.08 7.72 17.02
C ILE A 139 -16.24 8.20 18.20
N ALA A 140 -15.71 7.29 19.03
CA ALA A 140 -14.89 7.64 20.17
C ALA A 140 -13.57 8.32 19.76
N LEU A 141 -12.89 7.80 18.74
CA LEU A 141 -11.67 8.38 18.21
C LEU A 141 -11.91 9.77 17.62
N ASN A 142 -12.93 9.94 16.78
CA ASN A 142 -13.27 11.21 16.15
C ASN A 142 -13.83 12.26 17.13
N ALA A 143 -14.37 11.83 18.27
CA ALA A 143 -14.76 12.76 19.35
C ALA A 143 -13.55 13.36 20.08
N ALA A 144 -12.41 12.63 20.07
CA ALA A 144 -11.20 13.05 20.78
C ALA A 144 -10.13 13.66 19.86
N ILE A 145 -10.11 13.31 18.57
CA ILE A 145 -9.03 13.66 17.63
C ILE A 145 -9.63 14.41 16.45
N ASP A 146 -8.98 15.52 16.06
CA ASP A 146 -9.33 16.27 14.86
C ASP A 146 -8.72 15.63 13.60
N PRO A 147 -9.31 15.87 12.41
CA PRO A 147 -8.77 15.36 11.15
C PRO A 147 -7.33 15.79 10.84
N ASP A 148 -6.87 16.92 11.36
CA ASP A 148 -5.50 17.40 11.24
C ASP A 148 -4.50 16.64 12.12
N GLY A 149 -4.99 15.77 13.03
CA GLY A 149 -4.18 15.00 13.94
C GLY A 149 -3.86 15.70 15.27
N SER A 150 -4.60 16.74 15.61
CA SER A 150 -4.53 17.37 16.93
C SER A 150 -5.55 16.77 17.88
N MET A 151 -5.28 16.84 19.19
CA MET A 151 -6.23 16.45 20.23
C MET A 151 -7.29 17.56 20.37
N ARG A 152 -8.59 17.18 20.33
CA ARG A 152 -9.68 18.12 20.54
C ARG A 152 -9.69 18.64 21.96
N GLU A 153 -9.91 19.92 22.15
CA GLU A 153 -10.12 20.48 23.49
C GLU A 153 -11.31 19.84 24.21
N SER A 154 -12.32 19.41 23.46
CA SER A 154 -13.51 18.73 23.95
C SER A 154 -13.33 17.24 24.23
N ALA A 155 -12.12 16.66 24.01
CA ALA A 155 -11.85 15.24 24.21
C ALA A 155 -12.13 14.76 25.64
N SER A 156 -11.98 15.65 26.64
CA SER A 156 -12.49 15.43 27.98
C SER A 156 -12.87 16.77 28.66
N PRO A 157 -13.80 16.78 29.60
CA PRO A 157 -14.15 17.99 30.38
C PRO A 157 -12.94 18.57 31.11
N GLU A 158 -12.02 17.71 31.58
CA GLU A 158 -10.83 18.12 32.29
C GLU A 158 -9.82 18.77 31.36
N LEU A 159 -9.61 18.20 30.17
CA LEU A 159 -8.73 18.79 29.12
C LEU A 159 -9.22 20.18 28.73
N HIS A 160 -10.53 20.32 28.49
CA HIS A 160 -11.16 21.61 28.19
C HIS A 160 -10.89 22.65 29.26
N ARG A 161 -11.11 22.29 30.54
CA ARG A 161 -10.86 23.16 31.70
C ARG A 161 -9.39 23.60 31.79
N LEU A 162 -8.46 22.64 31.59
CA LEU A 162 -7.01 22.91 31.64
C LEU A 162 -6.55 23.80 30.49
N MET A 163 -7.05 23.58 29.27
CA MET A 163 -6.72 24.40 28.10
C MET A 163 -7.26 25.82 28.24
N GLN A 164 -8.49 25.99 28.73
CA GLN A 164 -9.00 27.33 29.07
C GLN A 164 -8.10 28.04 30.06
N ARG A 165 -7.74 27.35 31.18
CA ARG A 165 -6.84 27.92 32.18
C ARG A 165 -5.46 28.28 31.62
N ALA A 166 -4.91 27.45 30.76
CA ALA A 166 -3.64 27.73 30.05
C ALA A 166 -3.76 29.01 29.19
N ASN A 167 -4.87 29.16 28.47
CA ASN A 167 -5.12 30.31 27.63
C ASN A 167 -5.26 31.59 28.49
N ASP A 168 -6.00 31.54 29.58
CA ASP A 168 -6.17 32.68 30.52
C ASP A 168 -4.81 33.12 31.09
N LEU A 169 -3.98 32.17 31.53
CA LEU A 169 -2.63 32.47 32.06
C LEU A 169 -1.72 33.05 30.97
N LYS A 170 -1.79 32.54 29.73
CA LYS A 170 -1.04 33.09 28.60
C LYS A 170 -1.50 34.50 28.20
N GLN A 171 -2.78 34.80 28.31
CA GLN A 171 -3.30 36.16 28.13
C GLN A 171 -2.83 37.10 29.25
N GLN A 172 -2.88 36.68 30.51
CA GLN A 172 -2.33 37.46 31.64
C GLN A 172 -0.83 37.70 31.46
N MET A 173 -0.07 36.70 31.01
CA MET A 173 1.35 36.85 30.69
C MET A 173 1.60 37.90 29.61
N ARG A 174 0.85 37.84 28.51
CA ARG A 174 0.99 38.85 27.43
C ARG A 174 0.71 40.25 27.92
N HIS A 175 -0.36 40.44 28.70
CA HIS A 175 -0.68 41.73 29.28
C HIS A 175 0.42 42.24 30.23
N ARG A 176 0.99 41.33 31.07
CA ARG A 176 2.07 41.70 31.98
C ARG A 176 3.37 42.03 31.26
N LEU A 177 3.69 41.28 30.21
CA LEU A 177 4.83 41.58 29.31
C LEU A 177 4.70 42.94 28.65
N ASP A 178 3.50 43.27 28.13
CA ASP A 178 3.25 44.56 27.50
C ASP A 178 3.45 45.72 28.51
N GLN A 179 2.98 45.57 29.74
CA GLN A 179 3.23 46.56 30.82
C GLN A 179 4.74 46.72 31.07
N ILE A 180 5.50 45.61 31.08
CA ILE A 180 6.95 45.64 31.32
C ILE A 180 7.66 46.35 30.16
N LEU A 181 7.33 46.03 28.91
CA LEU A 181 7.97 46.59 27.72
C LEU A 181 7.76 48.10 27.57
N HIS A 182 6.65 48.62 28.09
CA HIS A 182 6.31 50.07 28.04
C HIS A 182 6.57 50.79 29.38
N SER A 183 7.15 50.15 30.37
CA SER A 183 7.46 50.76 31.66
C SER A 183 8.76 51.57 31.62
N ARG A 184 8.73 52.76 32.15
CA ARG A 184 9.90 53.62 32.32
C ARG A 184 11.07 52.91 33.02
N ARG A 185 10.76 51.98 33.94
CA ARG A 185 11.78 51.21 34.68
C ARG A 185 12.60 50.31 33.75
N TYR A 186 12.02 49.80 32.70
CA TYR A 186 12.64 48.89 31.76
C TYR A 186 13.16 49.60 30.50
N GLU A 187 12.74 50.82 30.21
CA GLU A 187 13.06 51.56 28.97
C GLU A 187 14.57 51.67 28.71
N GLU A 188 15.37 51.98 29.74
CA GLU A 188 16.85 52.11 29.64
C GLU A 188 17.56 50.74 29.63
N VAL A 189 16.92 49.69 30.21
CA VAL A 189 17.56 48.39 30.48
C VAL A 189 17.34 47.41 29.35
N LEU A 190 16.19 47.52 28.64
CA LEU A 190 15.88 46.67 27.49
C LEU A 190 16.87 46.89 26.37
N GLN A 191 17.34 45.80 25.74
CA GLN A 191 18.11 45.83 24.52
C GLN A 191 17.20 46.16 23.33
N GLU A 192 16.01 45.55 23.30
CA GLU A 192 14.97 45.76 22.31
C GLU A 192 13.56 45.52 22.95
N HIS A 193 12.53 46.18 22.38
CA HIS A 193 11.18 46.15 22.94
C HIS A 193 10.37 44.94 22.45
N TYR A 194 10.84 43.71 22.74
CA TYR A 194 10.12 42.49 22.50
C TYR A 194 10.33 41.51 23.67
N PHE A 195 9.56 40.42 23.69
CA PHE A 195 9.76 39.31 24.60
C PHE A 195 10.07 38.03 23.78
N ALA A 196 10.75 37.08 24.41
CA ALA A 196 11.07 35.78 23.81
C ALA A 196 10.65 34.65 24.74
N GLN A 197 10.67 33.44 24.23
CA GLN A 197 10.64 32.23 25.06
C GLN A 197 12.04 31.60 25.07
N ARG A 198 12.52 31.25 26.26
CA ARG A 198 13.73 30.46 26.47
C ARG A 198 13.44 29.36 27.49
N GLU A 199 13.75 28.13 27.14
CA GLU A 199 13.46 26.95 27.98
C GLU A 199 11.99 26.86 28.45
N GLY A 200 11.06 27.29 27.56
CA GLY A 200 9.63 27.29 27.85
C GLY A 200 9.16 28.42 28.80
N ARG A 201 10.01 29.41 29.08
CA ARG A 201 9.71 30.58 29.90
C ARG A 201 9.66 31.86 29.09
N TYR A 202 8.81 32.79 29.46
CA TYR A 202 8.75 34.12 28.90
C TYR A 202 9.82 34.99 29.55
N VAL A 203 10.67 35.58 28.70
CA VAL A 203 11.84 36.39 29.10
C VAL A 203 11.89 37.69 28.30
N VAL A 204 12.58 38.70 28.82
CA VAL A 204 12.85 39.95 28.11
C VAL A 204 14.36 40.10 27.84
N PRO A 205 14.76 40.63 26.66
CA PRO A 205 16.16 40.87 26.34
C PRO A 205 16.62 42.16 27.02
N ILE A 206 17.61 42.07 27.87
CA ILE A 206 18.25 43.22 28.57
C ILE A 206 19.70 43.39 28.13
N LYS A 207 20.23 44.62 28.22
CA LYS A 207 21.62 44.90 28.02
C LYS A 207 22.46 44.21 29.10
N ALA A 208 23.50 43.48 28.74
CA ALA A 208 24.30 42.70 29.67
C ALA A 208 24.88 43.55 30.81
N GLU A 209 25.30 44.79 30.54
CA GLU A 209 25.80 45.77 31.49
C GLU A 209 24.76 46.24 32.50
N MET A 210 23.47 46.07 32.18
CA MET A 210 22.34 46.49 33.03
C MET A 210 21.74 45.33 33.83
N GLN A 211 22.27 44.12 33.75
CA GLN A 211 21.74 42.91 34.40
C GLN A 211 21.43 43.10 35.89
N GLY A 212 22.28 43.83 36.62
CA GLY A 212 22.10 44.06 38.07
C GLY A 212 20.98 45.04 38.46
N ARG A 213 20.40 45.78 37.49
CA ARG A 213 19.35 46.80 37.77
C ARG A 213 17.95 46.22 37.90
N ILE A 214 17.70 45.07 37.31
CA ILE A 214 16.41 44.40 37.34
C ILE A 214 16.55 43.07 38.09
N PRO A 215 15.78 42.83 39.15
CA PRO A 215 15.80 41.53 39.83
C PRO A 215 15.10 40.48 38.95
N GLY A 216 15.76 39.37 38.70
CA GLY A 216 15.22 38.31 37.83
C GLY A 216 16.22 37.15 37.70
N ILE A 217 15.80 36.16 36.90
CA ILE A 217 16.57 34.94 36.61
C ILE A 217 17.04 34.99 35.15
N VAL A 218 18.36 34.78 34.95
CA VAL A 218 18.93 34.68 33.60
C VAL A 218 18.70 33.27 33.07
N HIS A 219 18.16 33.15 31.87
CA HIS A 219 17.92 31.87 31.19
C HIS A 219 18.86 31.68 30.01
N ASP A 220 19.28 32.77 29.34
CA ASP A 220 20.13 32.65 28.17
C ASP A 220 20.94 33.92 27.96
N VAL A 221 22.03 33.84 27.17
CA VAL A 221 22.87 34.97 26.78
C VAL A 221 23.11 34.87 25.29
N SER A 222 23.02 36.01 24.60
CA SER A 222 23.30 36.04 23.14
C SER A 222 24.73 35.63 22.83
N SER A 223 24.97 35.13 21.63
CA SER A 223 26.31 34.68 21.18
C SER A 223 27.39 35.79 21.25
N SER A 224 27.00 37.08 21.13
CA SER A 224 27.86 38.22 21.27
C SER A 224 28.11 38.61 22.74
N GLY A 225 27.39 38.05 23.70
CA GLY A 225 27.43 38.44 25.10
C GLY A 225 26.76 39.79 25.42
N ALA A 226 26.26 40.52 24.43
CA ALA A 226 25.71 41.86 24.62
C ALA A 226 24.29 41.89 25.17
N THR A 227 23.51 40.78 24.96
CA THR A 227 22.12 40.65 25.40
C THR A 227 21.96 39.48 26.35
N VAL A 228 21.27 39.71 27.47
CA VAL A 228 20.90 38.70 28.44
C VAL A 228 19.40 38.52 28.42
N PHE A 229 18.93 37.27 28.30
CA PHE A 229 17.51 36.95 28.37
C PHE A 229 17.12 36.71 29.84
N LEU A 230 16.48 37.72 30.41
CA LEU A 230 16.10 37.73 31.83
C LEU A 230 14.62 37.43 31.99
N GLU A 231 14.29 36.54 32.93
CA GLU A 231 12.93 36.41 33.51
C GLU A 231 12.82 37.40 34.69
N PRO A 232 12.06 38.50 34.51
CA PRO A 232 11.84 39.43 35.64
C PRO A 232 11.12 38.71 36.79
N ARG A 233 11.48 39.07 38.03
CA ARG A 233 10.85 38.50 39.22
C ARG A 233 9.32 38.58 39.21
N GLU A 234 8.79 39.59 38.56
CA GLU A 234 7.36 39.87 38.43
C GLU A 234 6.66 38.82 37.51
N LEU A 235 7.35 38.07 36.68
CA LEU A 235 6.87 37.02 35.78
C LEU A 235 7.09 35.61 36.28
N VAL A 236 7.90 35.40 37.30
CA VAL A 236 8.30 34.06 37.79
C VAL A 236 7.10 33.23 38.22
N ASP A 237 6.19 33.78 39.02
CA ASP A 237 5.00 33.05 39.51
C ASP A 237 4.05 32.71 38.35
N LEU A 238 3.92 33.60 37.38
CA LEU A 238 3.07 33.38 36.21
C LEU A 238 3.68 32.35 35.22
N ASN A 239 4.99 32.41 34.99
CA ASN A 239 5.71 31.39 34.24
C ASN A 239 5.61 30.01 34.90
N ASN A 240 5.75 29.94 36.25
CA ASN A 240 5.56 28.70 37.01
C ASN A 240 4.13 28.16 36.87
N SER A 241 3.14 29.03 36.94
CA SER A 241 1.72 28.65 36.81
C SER A 241 1.43 28.11 35.40
N ILE A 242 1.95 28.75 34.36
CA ILE A 242 1.84 28.27 32.96
C ILE A 242 2.50 26.89 32.82
N LYS A 243 3.71 26.73 33.34
CA LYS A 243 4.43 25.45 33.25
C LYS A 243 3.70 24.31 33.95
N VAL A 244 3.10 24.57 35.13
CA VAL A 244 2.31 23.57 35.86
C VAL A 244 1.09 23.15 35.03
N VAL A 245 0.34 24.13 34.48
CA VAL A 245 -0.86 23.84 33.68
C VAL A 245 -0.49 23.13 32.38
N ASP A 246 0.58 23.49 31.69
CA ASP A 246 1.04 22.82 30.47
C ASP A 246 1.40 21.33 30.79
N LEU A 247 2.03 21.05 31.93
CA LEU A 247 2.30 19.68 32.38
C LEU A 247 1.03 18.91 32.72
N ASP A 248 0.01 19.56 33.29
CA ASP A 248 -1.28 18.94 33.59
C ASP A 248 -2.04 18.62 32.27
N VAL A 249 -1.97 19.53 31.28
CA VAL A 249 -2.48 19.26 29.92
C VAL A 249 -1.81 18.03 29.31
N GLU A 250 -0.46 17.96 29.34
CA GLU A 250 0.26 16.80 28.84
C GLU A 250 -0.13 15.49 29.52
N ARG A 251 -0.34 15.51 30.85
CA ARG A 251 -0.77 14.33 31.62
C ARG A 251 -2.15 13.89 31.21
N GLU A 252 -3.09 14.84 31.06
CA GLU A 252 -4.46 14.54 30.64
C GLU A 252 -4.52 14.00 29.21
N VAL A 253 -3.77 14.59 28.27
CA VAL A 253 -3.63 14.07 26.90
C VAL A 253 -3.11 12.62 26.92
N ARG A 254 -2.06 12.33 27.70
CA ARG A 254 -1.53 10.96 27.82
C ARG A 254 -2.53 10.00 28.45
N ARG A 255 -3.39 10.47 29.36
CA ARG A 255 -4.47 9.66 29.95
C ARG A 255 -5.48 9.28 28.87
N ILE A 256 -5.95 10.26 28.08
CA ILE A 256 -6.89 10.06 26.99
C ILE A 256 -6.32 9.10 25.94
N LEU A 257 -5.07 9.31 25.52
CA LEU A 257 -4.41 8.43 24.53
C LEU A 257 -4.31 6.98 25.02
N ARG A 258 -4.03 6.75 26.32
CA ARG A 258 -4.04 5.40 26.91
C ARG A 258 -5.42 4.76 26.89
N GLU A 259 -6.46 5.51 27.21
CA GLU A 259 -7.85 5.02 27.18
C GLU A 259 -8.28 4.66 25.75
N LEU A 260 -7.99 5.52 24.76
CA LEU A 260 -8.29 5.25 23.37
C LEU A 260 -7.50 4.06 22.83
N SER A 261 -6.21 3.95 23.18
CA SER A 261 -5.38 2.79 22.81
C SER A 261 -5.92 1.50 23.43
N ALA A 262 -6.36 1.54 24.68
CA ALA A 262 -6.99 0.39 25.34
C ALA A 262 -8.32 -0.02 24.69
N MET A 263 -9.07 0.92 24.10
CA MET A 263 -10.28 0.61 23.31
C MET A 263 -9.96 -0.07 21.98
N VAL A 264 -8.83 0.25 21.33
CA VAL A 264 -8.39 -0.38 20.08
C VAL A 264 -7.89 -1.81 20.31
N ALA A 265 -7.19 -2.06 21.40
CA ALA A 265 -6.48 -3.32 21.67
C ALA A 265 -7.32 -4.60 21.50
N PRO A 266 -8.57 -4.71 22.01
CA PRO A 266 -9.40 -5.91 21.85
C PRO A 266 -9.75 -6.21 20.40
N HIS A 267 -9.81 -5.21 19.53
CA HIS A 267 -10.20 -5.34 18.12
C HIS A 267 -9.02 -5.65 17.19
N GLN A 268 -7.78 -5.68 17.71
CA GLN A 268 -6.57 -5.80 16.90
C GLN A 268 -6.58 -6.99 15.93
N PRO A 269 -6.90 -8.24 16.31
CA PRO A 269 -6.85 -9.37 15.38
C PRO A 269 -7.85 -9.22 14.22
N ALA A 270 -9.08 -8.84 14.53
CA ALA A 270 -10.13 -8.66 13.54
C ALA A 270 -9.85 -7.44 12.64
N LEU A 271 -9.34 -6.35 13.21
CA LEU A 271 -8.98 -5.15 12.46
C LEU A 271 -7.79 -5.40 11.52
N ALA A 272 -6.79 -6.17 11.96
CA ALA A 272 -5.68 -6.59 11.10
C ALA A 272 -6.17 -7.41 9.90
N GLY A 273 -7.12 -8.33 10.10
CA GLY A 273 -7.78 -9.06 9.01
C GLY A 273 -8.53 -8.14 8.04
N SER A 274 -9.28 -7.17 8.57
CA SER A 274 -10.00 -6.18 7.74
C SER A 274 -9.05 -5.32 6.92
N VAL A 275 -7.92 -4.88 7.50
CA VAL A 275 -6.87 -4.11 6.80
C VAL A 275 -6.22 -4.94 5.68
N ALA A 276 -5.96 -6.22 5.95
CA ALA A 276 -5.43 -7.13 4.95
C ALA A 276 -6.42 -7.32 3.77
N LEU A 277 -7.72 -7.39 4.07
CA LEU A 277 -8.76 -7.45 3.04
C LEU A 277 -8.88 -6.16 2.23
N LEU A 278 -8.77 -4.98 2.85
CA LEU A 278 -8.70 -3.72 2.11
C LEU A 278 -7.53 -3.71 1.11
N GLY A 279 -6.38 -4.24 1.49
CA GLY A 279 -5.23 -4.41 0.59
C GLY A 279 -5.50 -5.40 -0.55
N GLU A 280 -6.26 -6.48 -0.30
CA GLU A 280 -6.70 -7.41 -1.35
C GLU A 280 -7.66 -6.75 -2.34
N LEU A 281 -8.66 -6.03 -1.82
CA LEU A 281 -9.60 -5.27 -2.65
C LEU A 281 -8.88 -4.19 -3.50
N ASP A 282 -7.84 -3.57 -2.95
CA ASP A 282 -7.02 -2.60 -3.68
C ASP A 282 -6.22 -3.28 -4.82
N ALA A 283 -5.65 -4.46 -4.56
CA ALA A 283 -4.98 -5.25 -5.61
C ALA A 283 -5.97 -5.71 -6.70
N ILE A 284 -7.18 -6.13 -6.34
CA ILE A 284 -8.24 -6.47 -7.31
C ILE A 284 -8.65 -5.21 -8.10
N SER A 285 -8.76 -4.07 -7.43
CA SER A 285 -9.03 -2.77 -8.09
C SER A 285 -7.90 -2.37 -9.05
N ALA A 286 -6.65 -2.65 -8.71
CA ALA A 286 -5.50 -2.44 -9.59
C ALA A 286 -5.56 -3.33 -10.83
N LYS A 287 -5.91 -4.64 -10.68
CA LYS A 287 -6.12 -5.56 -11.80
C LYS A 287 -7.22 -5.05 -12.75
N ALA A 288 -8.34 -4.57 -12.21
CA ALA A 288 -9.40 -3.95 -13.00
C ALA A 288 -8.90 -2.68 -13.73
N GLY A 289 -8.10 -1.85 -13.08
CA GLY A 289 -7.47 -0.66 -13.67
C GLY A 289 -6.54 -1.01 -14.83
N LEU A 290 -5.68 -2.01 -14.66
CA LEU A 290 -4.80 -2.52 -15.72
C LEU A 290 -5.61 -3.12 -16.87
N SER A 291 -6.67 -3.90 -16.56
CA SER A 291 -7.59 -4.45 -17.57
C SER A 291 -8.19 -3.35 -18.44
N GLN A 292 -8.66 -2.27 -17.84
CA GLN A 292 -9.20 -1.12 -18.57
C GLN A 292 -8.14 -0.46 -19.46
N ARG A 293 -6.93 -0.26 -18.95
CA ARG A 293 -5.82 0.34 -19.71
C ARG A 293 -5.38 -0.50 -20.90
N LEU A 294 -5.34 -1.83 -20.73
CA LEU A 294 -4.99 -2.78 -21.78
C LEU A 294 -6.15 -3.04 -22.75
N GLN A 295 -7.36 -2.54 -22.50
CA GLN A 295 -8.59 -2.94 -23.19
C GLN A 295 -8.71 -4.47 -23.19
N ALA A 296 -8.44 -5.07 -22.04
CA ALA A 296 -8.38 -6.51 -21.85
C ALA A 296 -9.77 -7.07 -21.47
N VAL A 297 -9.99 -8.31 -21.84
CA VAL A 297 -11.23 -9.05 -21.55
C VAL A 297 -10.92 -10.36 -20.83
N PRO A 298 -11.85 -10.92 -20.03
CA PRO A 298 -11.68 -12.24 -19.45
C PRO A 298 -11.75 -13.31 -20.55
N PRO A 299 -10.69 -14.07 -20.85
CA PRO A 299 -10.76 -15.19 -21.77
C PRO A 299 -11.51 -16.36 -21.12
N ARG A 300 -12.01 -17.30 -21.92
CA ARG A 300 -12.49 -18.56 -21.39
C ARG A 300 -11.31 -19.40 -20.92
N LEU A 301 -11.33 -19.86 -19.67
CA LEU A 301 -10.28 -20.72 -19.11
C LEU A 301 -10.61 -22.18 -19.26
N ASN A 302 -9.59 -23.02 -19.56
CA ASN A 302 -9.73 -24.47 -19.71
C ASN A 302 -8.53 -25.25 -19.14
N GLU A 303 -8.70 -26.58 -18.96
CA GLU A 303 -7.65 -27.53 -18.57
C GLU A 303 -7.24 -28.48 -19.71
N GLN A 304 -7.85 -28.35 -20.90
CA GLN A 304 -7.62 -29.23 -22.06
C GLN A 304 -6.32 -28.89 -22.81
N GLY A 305 -5.68 -27.76 -22.47
CA GLY A 305 -4.50 -27.26 -23.18
C GLY A 305 -4.82 -26.51 -24.44
N ARG A 306 -6.09 -26.11 -24.64
CA ARG A 306 -6.51 -25.33 -25.80
C ARG A 306 -6.14 -23.87 -25.63
N ILE A 307 -5.54 -23.30 -26.66
CA ILE A 307 -5.28 -21.87 -26.80
C ILE A 307 -5.95 -21.40 -28.08
N LEU A 308 -6.93 -20.50 -27.95
CA LEU A 308 -7.58 -19.82 -29.05
C LEU A 308 -7.51 -18.32 -28.76
N LEU A 309 -6.54 -17.64 -29.32
CA LEU A 309 -6.36 -16.22 -29.12
C LEU A 309 -6.70 -15.47 -30.41
N ASN A 310 -7.72 -14.66 -30.35
CA ASN A 310 -8.14 -13.80 -31.44
C ASN A 310 -7.73 -12.36 -31.11
N ARG A 311 -7.04 -11.70 -32.05
CA ARG A 311 -6.59 -10.33 -31.96
C ARG A 311 -5.76 -10.07 -30.67
N ALA A 312 -4.94 -11.01 -30.26
CA ALA A 312 -4.08 -10.91 -29.09
C ALA A 312 -3.00 -9.85 -29.30
N ARG A 313 -2.81 -8.97 -28.33
CA ARG A 313 -1.82 -7.88 -28.36
C ARG A 313 -0.89 -8.01 -27.16
N HIS A 314 0.41 -7.80 -27.40
CA HIS A 314 1.40 -7.87 -26.32
C HIS A 314 1.17 -6.76 -25.29
N PRO A 315 1.05 -7.08 -23.97
CA PRO A 315 0.70 -6.11 -22.93
C PRO A 315 1.60 -4.87 -22.92
N PHE A 316 2.93 -5.05 -22.96
CA PHE A 316 3.86 -3.92 -22.97
C PHE A 316 3.76 -3.06 -24.22
N LEU A 317 3.46 -3.66 -25.35
CA LEU A 317 3.24 -2.87 -26.57
C LEU A 317 1.97 -2.03 -26.47
N VAL A 318 0.90 -2.56 -25.88
CA VAL A 318 -0.35 -1.80 -25.62
C VAL A 318 -0.11 -0.65 -24.63
N LEU A 319 0.76 -0.84 -23.65
CA LEU A 319 1.09 0.21 -22.68
C LEU A 319 1.94 1.34 -23.26
N THR A 320 2.80 1.03 -24.27
CA THR A 320 3.83 1.95 -24.76
C THR A 320 3.59 2.50 -26.18
N LYS A 321 2.76 1.84 -26.99
CA LYS A 321 2.50 2.23 -28.39
C LYS A 321 1.02 2.53 -28.61
N GLU A 322 0.74 3.50 -29.47
CA GLU A 322 -0.64 3.84 -29.86
C GLU A 322 -1.29 2.76 -30.73
N GLN A 323 -0.51 2.11 -31.57
CA GLN A 323 -1.00 1.04 -32.45
C GLN A 323 -0.14 -0.22 -32.28
N VAL A 324 -0.81 -1.34 -32.05
CA VAL A 324 -0.20 -2.65 -31.89
C VAL A 324 -0.85 -3.60 -32.88
N VAL A 325 -0.06 -4.29 -33.68
CA VAL A 325 -0.54 -5.32 -34.58
C VAL A 325 -1.02 -6.52 -33.76
N PRO A 326 -2.27 -6.92 -33.87
CA PRO A 326 -2.79 -8.09 -33.16
C PRO A 326 -2.34 -9.39 -33.83
N ASN A 327 -2.21 -10.46 -33.07
CA ASN A 327 -1.90 -11.81 -33.53
C ASN A 327 -3.09 -12.75 -33.25
N ASP A 328 -3.37 -13.65 -34.20
CA ASP A 328 -4.28 -14.76 -33.99
C ASP A 328 -3.47 -16.04 -33.80
N LEU A 329 -3.76 -16.80 -32.74
CA LEU A 329 -3.04 -18.01 -32.39
C LEU A 329 -4.04 -19.12 -32.04
N VAL A 330 -3.87 -20.26 -32.73
CA VAL A 330 -4.71 -21.44 -32.49
C VAL A 330 -3.82 -22.63 -32.12
N PHE A 331 -4.09 -23.21 -30.97
CA PHE A 331 -3.40 -24.36 -30.44
C PHE A 331 -4.47 -25.28 -29.85
N ASP A 332 -4.88 -26.26 -30.64
CA ASP A 332 -5.95 -27.18 -30.23
C ASP A 332 -5.43 -28.36 -29.39
N GLU A 333 -6.32 -29.22 -28.94
CA GLU A 333 -5.98 -30.37 -28.08
C GLU A 333 -5.06 -31.40 -28.75
N THR A 334 -4.97 -31.42 -30.09
CA THR A 334 -4.17 -32.37 -30.87
C THR A 334 -2.76 -31.86 -31.13
N VAL A 335 -2.56 -30.56 -31.11
CA VAL A 335 -1.27 -29.93 -31.37
C VAL A 335 -0.42 -29.97 -30.09
N ARG A 336 0.74 -30.63 -30.17
CA ARG A 336 1.74 -30.72 -29.10
C ARG A 336 2.90 -29.73 -29.27
N VAL A 337 3.21 -29.39 -30.48
CA VAL A 337 4.31 -28.51 -30.83
C VAL A 337 3.84 -27.54 -31.91
N LEU A 338 4.06 -26.25 -31.67
CA LEU A 338 3.86 -25.18 -32.67
C LEU A 338 5.19 -24.56 -33.01
N ILE A 339 5.57 -24.63 -34.32
CA ILE A 339 6.79 -24.02 -34.84
C ILE A 339 6.42 -22.70 -35.50
N ILE A 340 6.98 -21.61 -35.00
CA ILE A 340 6.80 -20.26 -35.57
C ILE A 340 8.06 -19.93 -36.38
N SER A 341 7.94 -19.87 -37.70
CA SER A 341 9.06 -19.52 -38.61
C SER A 341 8.83 -18.17 -39.30
N GLY A 342 9.88 -17.50 -39.66
CA GLY A 342 9.83 -16.21 -40.36
C GLY A 342 11.06 -15.35 -40.10
N PRO A 343 11.16 -14.15 -40.71
CA PRO A 343 12.28 -13.24 -40.47
C PRO A 343 12.33 -12.75 -39.03
N ASN A 344 13.52 -12.37 -38.53
CA ASN A 344 13.67 -11.90 -37.12
C ASN A 344 12.87 -10.65 -36.83
N THR A 345 12.57 -9.81 -37.81
CA THR A 345 11.68 -8.64 -37.70
C THR A 345 10.19 -9.00 -37.67
N GLY A 346 9.82 -10.28 -37.85
CA GLY A 346 8.44 -10.75 -37.96
C GLY A 346 7.69 -10.91 -36.64
N GLY A 347 8.29 -10.62 -35.50
CA GLY A 347 7.64 -10.67 -34.19
C GLY A 347 7.56 -12.07 -33.54
N LYS A 348 8.39 -13.04 -33.96
CA LYS A 348 8.47 -14.39 -33.37
C LYS A 348 8.65 -14.34 -31.84
N THR A 349 9.72 -13.70 -31.39
CA THR A 349 10.05 -13.53 -29.97
C THR A 349 8.93 -12.80 -29.18
N VAL A 350 8.31 -11.79 -29.80
CA VAL A 350 7.16 -11.08 -29.22
C VAL A 350 5.97 -12.02 -29.02
N THR A 351 5.73 -12.92 -29.98
CA THR A 351 4.64 -13.91 -29.90
C THR A 351 4.90 -14.95 -28.79
N LEU A 352 6.15 -15.41 -28.65
CA LEU A 352 6.53 -16.32 -27.56
C LEU A 352 6.35 -15.64 -26.19
N LYS A 353 6.88 -14.43 -26.02
CA LYS A 353 6.72 -13.65 -24.79
C LYS A 353 5.24 -13.37 -24.47
N LEU A 354 4.43 -13.05 -25.49
CA LEU A 354 2.98 -12.87 -25.34
C LEU A 354 2.32 -14.11 -24.75
N LEU A 355 2.59 -15.30 -25.33
CA LEU A 355 2.01 -16.55 -24.82
C LEU A 355 2.41 -16.85 -23.38
N GLY A 356 3.69 -16.69 -23.05
CA GLY A 356 4.18 -16.87 -21.69
C GLY A 356 3.54 -15.92 -20.70
N LEU A 357 3.48 -14.62 -21.03
CA LEU A 357 2.82 -13.64 -20.19
C LEU A 357 1.33 -13.96 -20.00
N PHE A 358 0.62 -14.34 -21.07
CA PHE A 358 -0.79 -14.68 -21.00
C PHE A 358 -1.04 -15.89 -20.10
N ALA A 359 -0.17 -16.91 -20.16
CA ALA A 359 -0.24 -18.07 -19.29
C ALA A 359 -0.07 -17.70 -17.80
N LEU A 360 0.80 -16.74 -17.49
CA LEU A 360 0.95 -16.22 -16.13
C LEU A 360 -0.22 -15.31 -15.70
N MET A 361 -0.66 -14.42 -16.59
CA MET A 361 -1.73 -13.46 -16.34
C MET A 361 -3.04 -14.14 -15.93
N VAL A 362 -3.46 -15.17 -16.66
CA VAL A 362 -4.73 -15.86 -16.35
C VAL A 362 -4.71 -16.58 -15.01
N ARG A 363 -3.55 -17.06 -14.57
CA ARG A 363 -3.37 -17.74 -13.29
C ARG A 363 -3.57 -16.84 -12.07
N CYS A 364 -3.40 -15.55 -12.23
CA CYS A 364 -3.64 -14.59 -11.14
C CYS A 364 -4.89 -13.72 -11.36
N GLY A 365 -5.74 -14.08 -12.32
CA GLY A 365 -7.00 -13.41 -12.60
C GLY A 365 -6.88 -12.10 -13.37
N LEU A 366 -5.75 -11.85 -14.04
CA LEU A 366 -5.61 -10.74 -14.98
C LEU A 366 -6.35 -11.06 -16.28
N HIS A 367 -7.04 -10.07 -16.84
CA HIS A 367 -7.65 -10.16 -18.16
C HIS A 367 -6.59 -10.05 -19.26
N LEU A 368 -6.89 -10.56 -20.46
CA LEU A 368 -6.00 -10.55 -21.61
C LEU A 368 -6.40 -9.49 -22.65
N PRO A 369 -5.46 -8.76 -23.22
CA PRO A 369 -5.71 -7.83 -24.33
C PRO A 369 -5.93 -8.59 -25.64
N CYS A 370 -7.11 -9.23 -25.77
CA CYS A 370 -7.54 -10.03 -26.90
C CYS A 370 -9.04 -9.81 -27.18
N ALA A 371 -9.59 -10.51 -28.17
CA ALA A 371 -11.04 -10.49 -28.43
C ALA A 371 -11.81 -11.37 -27.42
N PRO A 372 -13.10 -11.06 -27.14
CA PRO A 372 -13.89 -11.73 -26.10
C PRO A 372 -14.07 -13.24 -26.25
N GLU A 373 -14.03 -13.75 -27.49
CA GLU A 373 -14.16 -15.19 -27.83
C GLU A 373 -12.88 -15.99 -27.60
N SER A 374 -11.83 -15.35 -27.10
CA SER A 374 -10.54 -16.00 -26.86
C SER A 374 -10.62 -16.99 -25.69
N GLU A 375 -9.81 -18.05 -25.79
CA GLU A 375 -9.70 -19.10 -24.81
C GLU A 375 -8.23 -19.36 -24.45
N MET A 376 -7.95 -19.62 -23.18
CA MET A 376 -6.59 -19.86 -22.67
C MET A 376 -6.58 -21.03 -21.70
N ALA A 377 -5.65 -21.96 -21.88
CA ALA A 377 -5.47 -23.06 -20.95
C ALA A 377 -4.70 -22.59 -19.68
N ILE A 378 -5.02 -23.23 -18.56
CA ILE A 378 -4.22 -23.12 -17.34
C ILE A 378 -3.04 -24.08 -17.44
N PHE A 379 -1.82 -23.53 -17.41
CA PHE A 379 -0.58 -24.26 -17.38
C PHE A 379 0.03 -24.15 -15.99
N PRO A 380 0.11 -25.22 -15.20
CA PRO A 380 0.74 -25.22 -13.88
C PRO A 380 2.18 -24.72 -13.89
N SER A 381 2.92 -25.05 -14.96
CA SER A 381 4.31 -24.64 -15.16
C SER A 381 4.48 -23.93 -16.51
N VAL A 382 5.26 -22.86 -16.50
CA VAL A 382 5.62 -22.09 -17.70
C VAL A 382 7.13 -21.96 -17.73
N TYR A 383 7.74 -22.49 -18.78
CA TYR A 383 9.18 -22.43 -19.01
C TYR A 383 9.45 -21.61 -20.26
N ALA A 384 10.34 -20.66 -20.17
CA ALA A 384 10.73 -19.81 -21.29
C ALA A 384 12.26 -19.74 -21.38
N ASP A 385 12.77 -20.15 -22.52
CA ASP A 385 14.16 -20.00 -22.92
C ASP A 385 14.18 -19.13 -24.20
N ILE A 386 14.23 -17.83 -23.97
CA ILE A 386 14.14 -16.80 -25.00
C ILE A 386 15.32 -15.87 -24.80
N GLY A 387 16.34 -15.99 -25.69
CA GLY A 387 17.56 -15.20 -25.65
C GLY A 387 17.80 -14.46 -26.95
N ASP A 388 18.44 -13.27 -26.90
CA ASP A 388 19.01 -12.62 -28.10
C ASP A 388 20.32 -13.31 -28.45
N ALA A 389 20.37 -13.90 -29.62
CA ALA A 389 21.57 -14.50 -30.20
C ALA A 389 22.73 -13.50 -30.49
N GLN A 390 22.60 -12.24 -30.04
CA GLN A 390 23.59 -11.19 -30.31
C GLN A 390 24.77 -11.15 -29.32
N ASP A 391 24.77 -11.98 -28.26
CA ASP A 391 25.92 -12.09 -27.33
C ASP A 391 26.89 -13.22 -27.72
N LEU A 392 27.17 -13.32 -29.02
CA LEU A 392 28.09 -14.28 -29.67
C LEU A 392 29.54 -14.28 -29.15
N ALA A 393 29.91 -13.38 -28.24
CA ALA A 393 31.24 -13.32 -27.63
C ALA A 393 31.43 -14.25 -26.41
N ARG A 394 30.42 -15.03 -26.03
CA ARG A 394 30.45 -15.98 -24.87
C ARG A 394 30.25 -17.44 -25.27
N ASP A 395 30.50 -17.80 -26.47
CA ASP A 395 30.02 -18.93 -27.30
C ASP A 395 30.22 -20.37 -26.79
N LEU A 396 31.07 -20.69 -25.86
CA LEU A 396 31.24 -22.07 -25.36
C LEU A 396 30.63 -22.33 -23.98
N SER A 397 30.51 -21.32 -23.16
CA SER A 397 29.86 -21.45 -21.86
C SER A 397 28.33 -21.32 -21.93
N SER A 398 27.80 -20.55 -22.89
CA SER A 398 26.38 -20.37 -23.13
C SER A 398 25.73 -21.63 -23.71
N PHE A 399 26.37 -22.31 -24.68
CA PHE A 399 25.86 -23.57 -25.24
C PHE A 399 25.76 -24.69 -24.19
N SER A 400 26.79 -24.86 -23.35
CA SER A 400 26.75 -25.85 -22.26
C SER A 400 25.69 -25.53 -21.21
N ALA A 401 25.50 -24.26 -20.90
CA ALA A 401 24.46 -23.82 -19.99
C ALA A 401 23.06 -24.08 -20.57
N HIS A 402 22.85 -23.78 -21.84
CA HIS A 402 21.59 -23.98 -22.55
C HIS A 402 21.21 -25.48 -22.62
N ILE A 403 22.16 -26.36 -23.00
CA ILE A 403 21.94 -27.82 -22.98
C ILE A 403 21.64 -28.31 -21.57
N THR A 404 22.34 -27.81 -20.57
CA THR A 404 22.10 -28.19 -19.17
C THR A 404 20.69 -27.78 -18.74
N GLN A 405 20.24 -26.58 -19.09
CA GLN A 405 18.92 -26.07 -18.84
C GLN A 405 17.83 -26.90 -19.56
N MET A 406 18.03 -27.26 -20.83
CA MET A 406 17.12 -28.14 -21.56
C MET A 406 17.02 -29.54 -20.93
N VAL A 407 18.17 -30.16 -20.55
CA VAL A 407 18.17 -31.47 -19.87
C VAL A 407 17.43 -31.40 -18.54
N GLN A 408 17.59 -30.31 -17.81
CA GLN A 408 16.91 -30.10 -16.53
C GLN A 408 15.40 -29.90 -16.75
N LEU A 409 15.02 -29.13 -17.74
CA LEU A 409 13.63 -28.89 -18.15
C LEU A 409 12.95 -30.22 -18.55
N LEU A 410 13.63 -31.05 -19.37
CA LEU A 410 13.14 -32.37 -19.74
C LEU A 410 12.95 -33.29 -18.55
N LYS A 411 13.84 -33.26 -17.55
CA LYS A 411 13.70 -34.02 -16.31
C LYS A 411 12.48 -33.56 -15.51
N GLU A 412 12.29 -32.27 -15.30
CA GLU A 412 11.16 -31.73 -14.55
C GLU A 412 9.81 -32.03 -15.22
N VAL A 413 9.75 -31.90 -16.55
CA VAL A 413 8.54 -32.26 -17.32
C VAL A 413 8.28 -33.77 -17.26
N SER A 414 9.32 -34.61 -17.25
CA SER A 414 9.19 -36.07 -17.15
C SER A 414 8.80 -36.51 -15.74
N GLU A 415 9.42 -35.95 -14.70
CA GLU A 415 9.11 -36.27 -13.31
C GLU A 415 7.69 -35.85 -12.90
N ALA A 416 7.17 -34.76 -13.47
CA ALA A 416 5.77 -34.35 -13.31
C ALA A 416 4.78 -35.37 -13.90
N THR A 417 5.23 -36.25 -14.81
CA THR A 417 4.42 -37.34 -15.38
C THR A 417 4.52 -38.65 -14.60
N ASP A 418 5.59 -38.83 -13.78
CA ASP A 418 5.91 -40.13 -13.12
C ASP A 418 5.50 -40.19 -11.64
N VAL A 419 5.05 -39.13 -11.01
CA VAL A 419 4.52 -39.19 -9.64
C VAL A 419 3.18 -39.93 -9.65
N GLY A 420 3.25 -41.23 -9.39
CA GLY A 420 2.15 -42.17 -9.32
C GLY A 420 1.15 -41.89 -8.20
N ILE A 421 0.42 -40.81 -8.33
CA ILE A 421 -0.82 -40.54 -7.60
C ILE A 421 -1.96 -40.91 -8.54
N SER A 422 -2.81 -41.84 -8.08
CA SER A 422 -4.02 -42.40 -8.69
C SER A 422 -4.64 -41.51 -9.80
N PRO A 423 -5.10 -42.04 -10.91
CA PRO A 423 -5.61 -41.21 -12.02
C PRO A 423 -6.91 -40.52 -11.60
N SER A 424 -6.76 -39.36 -11.04
CA SER A 424 -7.82 -38.34 -11.08
C SER A 424 -7.98 -37.93 -12.55
N PRO A 425 -9.17 -37.69 -13.08
CA PRO A 425 -9.40 -37.29 -14.45
C PRO A 425 -8.84 -35.91 -14.81
N ILE A 426 -8.17 -35.26 -13.91
CA ILE A 426 -7.43 -34.01 -14.07
C ILE A 426 -6.03 -34.39 -14.56
N HIS A 427 -5.72 -34.12 -15.83
CA HIS A 427 -4.42 -34.42 -16.45
C HIS A 427 -3.28 -33.77 -15.66
N PRO A 428 -2.48 -34.50 -14.88
CA PRO A 428 -1.30 -33.96 -14.23
C PRO A 428 -0.23 -33.67 -15.30
N GLY A 429 0.35 -32.48 -15.24
CA GLY A 429 1.63 -32.22 -15.89
C GLY A 429 1.60 -31.53 -17.25
N ARG A 430 0.63 -30.66 -17.57
CA ARG A 430 0.78 -29.80 -18.75
C ARG A 430 1.65 -28.57 -18.41
N ALA A 431 2.88 -28.56 -18.96
CA ALA A 431 3.74 -27.40 -18.95
C ALA A 431 3.66 -26.69 -20.31
N LEU A 432 3.71 -25.36 -20.30
CA LEU A 432 3.98 -24.56 -21.50
C LEU A 432 5.48 -24.32 -21.58
N VAL A 433 6.09 -24.77 -22.69
CA VAL A 433 7.53 -24.60 -22.96
C VAL A 433 7.68 -23.68 -24.18
N LEU A 434 8.41 -22.61 -24.03
CA LEU A 434 8.65 -21.57 -25.03
C LEU A 434 10.14 -21.52 -25.33
N LEU A 435 10.52 -21.86 -26.57
CA LEU A 435 11.92 -21.90 -27.02
C LEU A 435 12.08 -20.95 -28.21
N ASP A 436 13.04 -20.03 -28.13
CA ASP A 436 13.43 -19.18 -29.24
C ASP A 436 14.74 -19.71 -29.85
N GLU A 437 14.74 -19.95 -31.14
CA GLU A 437 15.88 -20.50 -31.90
C GLU A 437 16.47 -21.80 -31.30
N PRO A 438 15.67 -22.90 -31.22
CA PRO A 438 16.19 -24.18 -30.75
C PRO A 438 17.30 -24.64 -31.72
N VAL A 439 18.51 -24.89 -31.16
CA VAL A 439 19.71 -25.30 -31.88
C VAL A 439 19.52 -26.68 -32.50
#